data_b08c030d8bccc5c807c185f54125ff0f
#
_entry.id   b08c030d8bccc5c807c185f54125ff0f
#
_cell.length_a   1.000
_cell.length_b   1.000
_cell.length_c   1.000
_cell.angle_alpha   90.00
_cell.angle_beta   90.00
_cell.angle_gamma   90.00
#
_symmetry.space_group_name_H-M   'P 1'
#
loop_
_entity.id
_entity.type
_entity.pdbx_description
1 polymer ?
#
loop_
_entity_poly.entity_id
_entity_poly.type
_entity_poly.pdbx_seq_one_letter_code
_entity_poly.pdbx_strand_id
1 'polypeptide(L)'
;TYQNVMGEQNYSDRLMPRIREYEMAGHWTFLGNLDPLQMAAFYPNLDILTVPSLNSTEAFGLVQIEAMMNGVPCVPSALPGVRQPVTMHGMGRVARIGDSADLAESILTVLNEPGKFKGDVESIKKSYDPDSIAAEYEKLFAKLMEKS
;
A
#
# COMPACT_ATOMS: atom_id res chain seq x y z
N THR A 1 -9.26 -18.70 -6.30
CA THR A 1 -8.41 -19.90 -6.15
C THR A 1 -6.96 -19.45 -6.03
N TYR A 2 -6.19 -19.98 -5.06
CA TYR A 2 -4.79 -19.64 -4.77
C TYR A 2 -3.81 -20.00 -5.90
N GLN A 3 -4.26 -20.53 -6.99
CA GLN A 3 -3.43 -21.14 -8.05
C GLN A 3 -2.58 -20.14 -8.85
N ASN A 4 -2.70 -18.84 -8.60
CA ASN A 4 -1.94 -17.79 -9.30
C ASN A 4 -1.28 -16.77 -8.35
N VAL A 5 -1.05 -17.13 -7.09
CA VAL A 5 -0.30 -16.26 -6.18
C VAL A 5 1.18 -16.42 -6.48
N MET A 6 1.83 -15.37 -6.97
CA MET A 6 3.30 -15.34 -7.10
C MET A 6 3.93 -15.31 -5.73
N GLY A 7 4.80 -16.25 -5.41
CA GLY A 7 5.49 -16.35 -4.14
C GLY A 7 6.14 -17.73 -3.93
N GLU A 8 6.79 -17.89 -2.78
CA GLU A 8 7.39 -19.18 -2.40
C GLU A 8 6.30 -20.19 -2.03
N GLN A 9 6.23 -21.32 -2.73
CA GLN A 9 5.26 -22.39 -2.48
C GLN A 9 5.31 -22.88 -1.01
N ASN A 10 6.50 -23.04 -0.46
CA ASN A 10 6.69 -23.47 0.94
C ASN A 10 6.09 -22.49 1.96
N TYR A 11 6.08 -21.20 1.67
CA TYR A 11 5.44 -20.18 2.52
C TYR A 11 3.93 -20.29 2.43
N SER A 12 3.40 -20.40 1.23
CA SER A 12 1.99 -20.59 0.98
C SER A 12 1.45 -21.83 1.70
N ASP A 13 2.13 -22.98 1.58
CA ASP A 13 1.72 -24.25 2.19
C ASP A 13 1.65 -24.19 3.71
N ARG A 14 2.54 -23.45 4.35
CA ARG A 14 2.53 -23.23 5.82
C ARG A 14 1.41 -22.29 6.27
N LEU A 15 1.05 -21.34 5.44
CA LEU A 15 0.06 -20.32 5.78
C LEU A 15 -1.39 -20.82 5.53
N MET A 16 -1.57 -21.65 4.50
CA MET A 16 -2.87 -22.11 4.03
C MET A 16 -3.78 -22.75 5.10
N PRO A 17 -3.30 -23.58 6.04
CA PRO A 17 -4.16 -24.11 7.09
C PRO A 17 -4.82 -23.02 7.94
N ARG A 18 -4.06 -21.97 8.30
CA ARG A 18 -4.59 -20.82 9.07
C ARG A 18 -5.57 -20.00 8.25
N ILE A 19 -5.24 -19.73 6.99
CA ILE A 19 -6.12 -18.97 6.10
C ILE A 19 -7.45 -19.68 5.92
N ARG A 20 -7.46 -21.02 5.73
CA ARG A 20 -8.69 -21.80 5.63
C ARG A 20 -9.56 -21.71 6.87
N GLU A 21 -8.94 -21.68 8.06
CA GLU A 21 -9.66 -21.47 9.31
C GLU A 21 -10.40 -20.13 9.32
N TYR A 22 -9.75 -19.05 8.93
CA TYR A 22 -10.35 -17.71 8.85
C TYR A 22 -11.35 -17.59 7.69
N GLU A 23 -11.10 -18.21 6.55
CA GLU A 23 -12.01 -18.24 5.41
C GLU A 23 -13.31 -18.96 5.75
N MET A 24 -13.23 -20.11 6.45
CA MET A 24 -14.41 -20.83 6.96
C MET A 24 -15.22 -19.97 7.94
N ALA A 25 -14.59 -19.08 8.69
CA ALA A 25 -15.25 -18.10 9.56
C ALA A 25 -15.81 -16.87 8.80
N GLY A 26 -15.64 -16.78 7.47
CA GLY A 26 -16.12 -15.67 6.66
C GLY A 26 -15.27 -14.40 6.78
N HIS A 27 -14.05 -14.49 7.32
CA HIS A 27 -13.17 -13.35 7.57
C HIS A 27 -12.04 -13.16 6.55
N TRP A 28 -11.98 -14.03 5.52
CA TRP A 28 -10.90 -13.99 4.54
C TRP A 28 -11.43 -14.32 3.14
N THR A 29 -11.01 -13.54 2.17
CA THR A 29 -11.36 -13.76 0.76
C THR A 29 -10.13 -13.55 -0.13
N PHE A 30 -9.82 -14.53 -0.99
CA PHE A 30 -8.81 -14.37 -2.04
C PHE A 30 -9.48 -13.82 -3.30
N LEU A 31 -9.04 -12.65 -3.74
CA LEU A 31 -9.56 -12.03 -4.95
C LEU A 31 -8.81 -12.48 -6.22
N GLY A 32 -7.63 -13.07 -6.07
CA GLY A 32 -6.77 -13.42 -7.20
C GLY A 32 -6.13 -12.17 -7.83
N ASN A 33 -5.78 -12.26 -9.11
CA ASN A 33 -5.25 -11.13 -9.87
C ASN A 33 -6.42 -10.29 -10.39
N LEU A 34 -6.46 -9.03 -10.02
CA LEU A 34 -7.44 -8.07 -10.51
C LEU A 34 -6.88 -7.35 -11.76
N ASP A 35 -7.71 -7.18 -12.77
CA ASP A 35 -7.39 -6.32 -13.90
C ASP A 35 -7.48 -4.82 -13.52
N PRO A 36 -7.01 -3.87 -14.38
CA PRO A 36 -7.01 -2.44 -14.04
C PRO A 36 -8.40 -1.87 -13.69
N LEU A 37 -9.47 -2.33 -14.32
CA LEU A 37 -10.83 -1.87 -14.02
C LEU A 37 -11.31 -2.41 -12.67
N GLN A 38 -11.01 -3.68 -12.39
CA GLN A 38 -11.30 -4.31 -11.10
C GLN A 38 -10.51 -3.63 -9.97
N MET A 39 -9.23 -3.29 -10.20
CA MET A 39 -8.42 -2.54 -9.22
C MET A 39 -8.99 -1.16 -8.95
N ALA A 40 -9.41 -0.42 -9.97
CA ALA A 40 -10.05 0.89 -9.82
C ALA A 40 -11.35 0.82 -9.01
N ALA A 41 -12.11 -0.26 -9.18
CA ALA A 41 -13.31 -0.51 -8.37
C ALA A 41 -13.01 -1.03 -6.96
N PHE A 42 -11.88 -1.70 -6.77
CA PHE A 42 -11.50 -2.31 -5.50
C PHE A 42 -11.07 -1.27 -4.45
N TYR A 43 -10.18 -0.35 -4.80
CA TYR A 43 -9.65 0.64 -3.83
C TYR A 43 -10.74 1.45 -3.12
N PRO A 44 -11.76 2.02 -3.78
CA PRO A 44 -12.79 2.81 -3.10
C PRO A 44 -13.65 2.03 -2.08
N ASN A 45 -13.57 0.71 -2.09
CA ASN A 45 -14.30 -0.17 -1.18
C ASN A 45 -13.46 -0.64 0.01
N LEU A 46 -12.23 -0.16 0.15
CA LEU A 46 -11.37 -0.48 1.29
C LEU A 46 -11.56 0.52 2.42
N ASP A 47 -11.61 0.04 3.65
CA ASP A 47 -11.49 0.87 4.85
C ASP A 47 -10.02 1.16 5.17
N ILE A 48 -9.11 0.24 4.80
CA ILE A 48 -7.67 0.34 5.04
C ILE A 48 -6.90 -0.60 4.10
N LEU A 49 -5.72 -0.18 3.67
CA LEU A 49 -4.76 -1.05 2.97
C LEU A 49 -3.58 -1.38 3.89
N THR A 50 -3.15 -2.63 3.94
CA THR A 50 -1.94 -3.03 4.69
C THR A 50 -0.86 -3.55 3.76
N VAL A 51 0.40 -3.13 4.02
CA VAL A 51 1.59 -3.59 3.28
C VAL A 51 2.65 -4.07 4.29
N PRO A 52 2.43 -5.23 4.95
CA PRO A 52 3.26 -5.73 6.05
C PRO A 52 4.50 -6.46 5.54
N SER A 53 5.23 -5.87 4.62
CA SER A 53 6.45 -6.45 4.02
C SER A 53 7.53 -6.72 5.07
N LEU A 54 8.19 -7.88 4.97
CA LEU A 54 9.20 -8.32 5.93
C LEU A 54 10.64 -8.09 5.45
N ASN A 55 10.83 -7.85 4.18
CA ASN A 55 12.15 -7.70 3.57
C ASN A 55 12.15 -6.58 2.50
N SER A 56 13.34 -6.23 2.01
CA SER A 56 13.57 -5.12 1.07
C SER A 56 13.23 -5.41 -0.39
N THR A 57 12.56 -6.52 -0.70
CA THR A 57 12.09 -6.79 -2.08
C THR A 57 10.98 -5.83 -2.49
N GLU A 58 10.19 -5.34 -1.53
CA GLU A 58 9.29 -4.21 -1.74
C GLU A 58 10.05 -2.89 -1.53
N ALA A 59 10.24 -2.13 -2.60
CA ALA A 59 11.06 -0.93 -2.59
C ALA A 59 10.31 0.32 -2.08
N PHE A 60 9.03 0.48 -2.43
CA PHE A 60 8.24 1.68 -2.13
C PHE A 60 6.78 1.37 -1.78
N GLY A 61 6.18 0.40 -2.47
CA GLY A 61 4.76 0.05 -2.29
C GLY A 61 3.81 1.02 -2.98
N LEU A 62 3.90 1.12 -4.32
CA LEU A 62 3.02 1.97 -5.14
C LEU A 62 1.53 1.73 -4.89
N VAL A 63 1.14 0.52 -4.52
CA VAL A 63 -0.24 0.18 -4.11
C VAL A 63 -0.78 1.07 -3.00
N GLN A 64 0.09 1.63 -2.14
CA GLN A 64 -0.31 2.59 -1.12
C GLN A 64 -0.72 3.92 -1.73
N ILE A 65 0.02 4.40 -2.74
CA ILE A 65 -0.33 5.64 -3.46
C ILE A 65 -1.67 5.46 -4.18
N GLU A 66 -1.87 4.32 -4.84
CA GLU A 66 -3.13 3.98 -5.50
C GLU A 66 -4.31 3.98 -4.50
N ALA A 67 -4.13 3.39 -3.32
CA ALA A 67 -5.11 3.42 -2.25
C ALA A 67 -5.37 4.85 -1.73
N MET A 68 -4.29 5.62 -1.45
CA MET A 68 -4.38 7.00 -0.96
C MET A 68 -5.06 7.94 -1.96
N MET A 69 -4.86 7.76 -3.28
CA MET A 69 -5.57 8.49 -4.34
C MET A 69 -7.09 8.23 -4.32
N ASN A 70 -7.51 7.15 -3.69
CA ASN A 70 -8.92 6.80 -3.47
C ASN A 70 -9.39 7.12 -2.04
N GLY A 71 -8.60 7.86 -1.25
CA GLY A 71 -8.95 8.25 0.11
C GLY A 71 -8.76 7.17 1.16
N VAL A 72 -8.09 6.06 0.81
CA VAL A 72 -7.88 4.90 1.68
C VAL A 72 -6.58 5.04 2.46
N PRO A 73 -6.62 5.04 3.80
CA PRO A 73 -5.42 5.08 4.63
C PRO A 73 -4.67 3.74 4.59
N CYS A 74 -3.36 3.78 4.88
CA CYS A 74 -2.48 2.63 4.79
C CYS A 74 -1.77 2.29 6.09
N VAL A 75 -1.48 1.01 6.31
CA VAL A 75 -0.59 0.54 7.38
C VAL A 75 0.53 -0.31 6.78
N PRO A 76 1.64 0.31 6.39
CA PRO A 76 2.85 -0.37 5.94
C PRO A 76 3.75 -0.78 7.11
N SER A 77 4.68 -1.71 6.84
CA SER A 77 5.81 -1.97 7.72
C SER A 77 6.87 -0.85 7.67
N ALA A 78 7.70 -0.75 8.73
CA ALA A 78 8.72 0.28 8.90
C ALA A 78 9.96 0.12 8.00
N LEU A 79 9.89 -0.64 6.90
CA LEU A 79 10.96 -0.71 5.90
C LEU A 79 11.22 0.69 5.29
N PRO A 80 12.48 1.07 5.03
CA PRO A 80 12.85 2.43 4.65
C PRO A 80 12.06 3.01 3.47
N GLY A 81 11.83 2.25 2.41
CA GLY A 81 11.04 2.69 1.26
C GLY A 81 9.54 2.54 1.49
N VAL A 82 9.11 1.40 2.03
CA VAL A 82 7.69 1.03 2.18
C VAL A 82 6.92 1.98 3.10
N ARG A 83 7.57 2.56 4.11
CA ARG A 83 6.96 3.55 5.02
C ARG A 83 6.79 4.94 4.40
N GLN A 84 7.48 5.23 3.28
CA GLN A 84 7.54 6.59 2.72
C GLN A 84 6.17 7.18 2.35
N PRO A 85 5.27 6.48 1.65
CA PRO A 85 3.96 7.03 1.31
C PRO A 85 3.19 7.53 2.53
N VAL A 86 3.12 6.72 3.59
CA VAL A 86 2.43 7.12 4.84
C VAL A 86 3.14 8.29 5.53
N THR A 87 4.48 8.27 5.57
CA THR A 87 5.27 9.35 6.19
C THR A 87 5.09 10.68 5.45
N MET A 88 5.04 10.65 4.11
CA MET A 88 4.91 11.84 3.27
C MET A 88 3.51 12.45 3.31
N HIS A 89 2.47 11.61 3.33
CA HIS A 89 1.09 12.06 3.15
C HIS A 89 0.25 12.04 4.42
N GLY A 90 0.75 11.46 5.52
CA GLY A 90 0.03 11.38 6.78
C GLY A 90 -1.21 10.48 6.75
N MET A 91 -1.40 9.71 5.68
CA MET A 91 -2.57 8.84 5.49
C MET A 91 -2.33 7.44 6.04
N GLY A 92 -2.18 7.33 7.36
CA GLY A 92 -2.06 6.03 8.01
C GLY A 92 -1.02 6.00 9.12
N ARG A 93 -0.64 4.78 9.54
CA ARG A 93 0.32 4.50 10.61
C ARG A 93 1.32 3.45 10.17
N VAL A 94 2.60 3.66 10.50
CA VAL A 94 3.67 2.71 10.19
C VAL A 94 3.79 1.69 11.31
N ALA A 95 3.74 0.40 10.98
CA ALA A 95 3.89 -0.71 11.93
C ALA A 95 5.33 -1.24 11.95
N ARG A 96 5.76 -1.77 13.10
CA ARG A 96 7.07 -2.41 13.24
C ARG A 96 7.18 -3.65 12.35
N ILE A 97 8.36 -3.87 11.76
CA ILE A 97 8.62 -5.01 10.88
C ILE A 97 8.46 -6.32 11.66
N GLY A 98 7.59 -7.22 11.16
CA GLY A 98 7.40 -8.55 11.74
C GLY A 98 6.67 -8.59 13.09
N ASP A 99 6.17 -7.46 13.58
CA ASP A 99 5.41 -7.37 14.82
C ASP A 99 3.90 -7.37 14.54
N SER A 100 3.28 -8.52 14.67
CA SER A 100 1.85 -8.69 14.41
C SER A 100 0.96 -7.95 15.41
N ALA A 101 1.41 -7.76 16.65
CA ALA A 101 0.66 -7.02 17.68
C ALA A 101 0.65 -5.53 17.35
N ASP A 102 1.79 -4.95 16.96
CA ASP A 102 1.89 -3.55 16.55
C ASP A 102 1.14 -3.30 15.23
N LEU A 103 1.15 -4.27 14.31
CA LEU A 103 0.35 -4.20 13.08
C LEU A 103 -1.15 -4.13 13.41
N ALA A 104 -1.63 -5.02 14.27
CA ALA A 104 -3.03 -5.04 14.69
C ALA A 104 -3.43 -3.74 15.42
N GLU A 105 -2.60 -3.24 16.34
CA GLU A 105 -2.81 -1.95 17.02
C GLU A 105 -2.85 -0.79 16.02
N SER A 106 -1.94 -0.80 15.04
CA SER A 106 -1.89 0.25 14.00
C SER A 106 -3.14 0.26 13.13
N ILE A 107 -3.63 -0.91 12.73
CA ILE A 107 -4.89 -1.07 11.97
C ILE A 107 -6.06 -0.53 12.80
N LEU A 108 -6.20 -0.98 14.05
CA LEU A 108 -7.30 -0.53 14.93
C LEU A 108 -7.25 0.98 15.19
N THR A 109 -6.06 1.55 15.36
CA THR A 109 -5.90 3.00 15.54
C THR A 109 -6.40 3.77 14.32
N VAL A 110 -6.03 3.32 13.11
CA VAL A 110 -6.46 3.98 11.86
C VAL A 110 -7.96 3.87 11.68
N LEU A 111 -8.56 2.71 11.93
CA LEU A 111 -10.00 2.49 11.80
C LEU A 111 -10.82 3.26 12.83
N ASN A 112 -10.33 3.41 14.05
CA ASN A 112 -11.03 4.12 15.14
C ASN A 112 -10.88 5.65 15.08
N GLU A 113 -9.86 6.17 14.35
CA GLU A 113 -9.59 7.60 14.23
C GLU A 113 -9.62 8.07 12.75
N PRO A 114 -10.69 7.79 11.96
CA PRO A 114 -10.67 8.01 10.51
C PRO A 114 -10.46 9.49 10.12
N GLY A 115 -10.81 10.42 11.00
CA GLY A 115 -10.58 11.85 10.78
C GLY A 115 -9.12 12.29 10.81
N LYS A 116 -8.28 11.55 11.53
CA LYS A 116 -6.86 11.85 11.75
C LYS A 116 -5.97 11.48 10.55
N PHE A 117 -6.38 10.47 9.80
CA PHE A 117 -5.61 9.89 8.70
C PHE A 117 -6.16 10.25 7.32
N LYS A 118 -6.89 11.35 7.24
CA LYS A 118 -7.34 11.96 5.98
C LYS A 118 -6.20 12.77 5.39
N GLY A 119 -5.73 12.37 4.21
CA GLY A 119 -4.75 13.14 3.45
C GLY A 119 -5.41 14.10 2.46
N ASP A 120 -4.58 14.89 1.80
CA ASP A 120 -4.99 15.69 0.66
C ASP A 120 -4.92 14.85 -0.63
N VAL A 121 -6.02 14.18 -0.95
CA VAL A 121 -6.14 13.26 -2.09
C VAL A 121 -5.80 13.96 -3.40
N GLU A 122 -6.22 15.20 -3.60
CA GLU A 122 -5.97 15.94 -4.84
C GLU A 122 -4.49 16.31 -4.97
N SER A 123 -3.84 16.69 -3.87
CA SER A 123 -2.39 16.91 -3.84
C SER A 123 -1.62 15.62 -4.15
N ILE A 124 -2.07 14.48 -3.62
CA ILE A 124 -1.45 13.18 -3.90
C ILE A 124 -1.59 12.85 -5.38
N LYS A 125 -2.78 12.92 -5.96
CA LYS A 125 -3.02 12.69 -7.40
C LYS A 125 -2.11 13.54 -8.26
N LYS A 126 -1.99 14.82 -7.94
CA LYS A 126 -1.13 15.75 -8.69
C LYS A 126 0.35 15.39 -8.58
N SER A 127 0.81 14.95 -7.41
CA SER A 127 2.22 14.60 -7.17
C SER A 127 2.66 13.34 -7.91
N TYR A 128 1.72 12.46 -8.25
CA TYR A 128 1.99 11.21 -8.99
C TYR A 128 1.39 11.21 -10.40
N ASP A 129 0.93 12.38 -10.87
CA ASP A 129 0.49 12.56 -12.25
C ASP A 129 1.68 12.44 -13.23
N PRO A 130 1.61 11.55 -14.23
CA PRO A 130 2.72 11.32 -15.15
C PRO A 130 3.19 12.59 -15.88
N ASP A 131 2.28 13.46 -16.30
CA ASP A 131 2.62 14.70 -17.01
C ASP A 131 3.34 15.69 -16.07
N SER A 132 2.90 15.79 -14.83
CA SER A 132 3.56 16.59 -13.80
C SER A 132 4.99 16.11 -13.51
N ILE A 133 5.18 14.80 -13.39
CA ILE A 133 6.50 14.18 -13.18
C ILE A 133 7.40 14.40 -14.39
N ALA A 134 6.88 14.19 -15.62
CA ALA A 134 7.64 14.42 -16.85
C ALA A 134 8.13 15.87 -16.95
N ALA A 135 7.26 16.85 -16.67
CA ALA A 135 7.63 18.26 -16.65
C ALA A 135 8.73 18.60 -15.63
N GLU A 136 8.76 17.94 -14.48
CA GLU A 136 9.84 18.10 -13.49
C GLU A 136 11.17 17.53 -14.00
N TYR A 137 11.16 16.37 -14.65
CA TYR A 137 12.35 15.80 -15.30
C TYR A 137 12.87 16.69 -16.42
N GLU A 138 12.01 17.24 -17.27
CA GLU A 138 12.39 18.17 -18.33
C GLU A 138 13.08 19.43 -17.77
N LYS A 139 12.55 20.02 -16.69
CA LYS A 139 13.18 21.15 -15.99
C LYS A 139 14.56 20.77 -15.43
N LEU A 140 14.67 19.56 -14.85
CA LEU A 140 15.94 19.07 -14.32
C LEU A 140 16.99 18.92 -15.43
N PHE A 141 16.62 18.33 -16.57
CA PHE A 141 17.50 18.13 -17.71
C PHE A 141 17.95 19.47 -18.29
N ALA A 142 17.03 20.42 -18.50
CA ALA A 142 17.39 21.75 -18.96
C ALA A 142 18.42 22.42 -18.05
N LYS A 143 18.22 22.39 -16.73
CA LYS A 143 19.15 22.93 -15.75
C LYS A 143 20.52 22.25 -15.75
N LEU A 144 20.61 20.97 -16.07
CA LEU A 144 21.88 20.26 -16.17
C LEU A 144 22.63 20.62 -17.44
N MET A 145 21.90 20.83 -18.56
CA MET A 145 22.49 21.23 -19.83
C MET A 145 23.04 22.66 -19.81
N GLU A 146 22.44 23.58 -19.05
CA GLU A 146 22.94 24.96 -18.88
C GLU A 146 24.26 25.01 -18.08
N LYS A 147 24.60 23.97 -17.34
CA LYS A 147 25.82 23.89 -16.51
C LYS A 147 26.99 23.17 -17.18
N SER A 148 26.78 22.65 -18.37
CA SER A 148 27.79 21.93 -19.18
C SER A 148 28.37 22.84 -20.25
#